data_aa16c91aeba442fde2114c8c6f2a1bd9
#
_entry.id   aa16c91aeba442fde2114c8c6f2a1bd9
#
_cell.length_a   1.000
_cell.length_b   1.000
_cell.length_c   1.000
_cell.angle_alpha   90.00
_cell.angle_beta   90.00
_cell.angle_gamma   90.00
#
_symmetry.space_group_name_H-M   'P 1'
#
loop_
_entity.id
_entity.type
_entity.pdbx_description
1 polymer ?
#
loop_
_entity_poly.entity_id
_entity_poly.type
_entity_poly.pdbx_seq_one_letter_code
_entity_poly.pdbx_strand_id
1 'polypeptide(L)'
;IWVTHRLPTGKWSRPENLGEAVNTSGDEGCPFMHADNETLYFNSNGHPGYGMTDLFFSKKVNDSSWVVAENLGYPINTIDDQGSLIVAADGKTGYYASDGADSKGGLDIYSFQLREDVRPLKTLWVKGKVFDKKTNAGLPSAVELTDIKTGNLLSKIQTDEDGNYLVTLPVGKDYAFNVNRKGYLFYSDNFSLQKKNDDSAFVVN
;
A
#
# COMPACT_ATOMS: atom_id res chain seq x y z
N ILE A 1 -7.35 1.98 -15.09
CA ILE A 1 -7.29 2.26 -13.64
C ILE A 1 -7.17 3.76 -13.42
N TRP A 2 -7.92 4.30 -12.46
CA TRP A 2 -7.98 5.73 -12.11
C TRP A 2 -7.82 5.89 -10.61
N VAL A 3 -7.22 7.01 -10.18
CA VAL A 3 -7.03 7.35 -8.77
C VAL A 3 -7.83 8.60 -8.42
N THR A 4 -8.35 8.65 -7.20
CA THR A 4 -8.96 9.84 -6.61
C THR A 4 -8.47 10.00 -5.18
N HIS A 5 -8.28 11.23 -4.74
CA HIS A 5 -7.73 11.57 -3.42
C HIS A 5 -8.80 12.27 -2.57
N ARG A 6 -8.83 11.95 -1.28
CA ARG A 6 -9.68 12.67 -0.34
C ARG A 6 -9.05 14.02 0.00
N LEU A 7 -9.75 15.09 -0.34
CA LEU A 7 -9.31 16.46 -0.08
C LEU A 7 -9.48 16.84 1.40
N PRO A 8 -8.78 17.86 1.90
CA PRO A 8 -8.96 18.38 3.27
C PRO A 8 -10.40 18.83 3.57
N THR A 9 -11.17 19.16 2.54
CA THR A 9 -12.59 19.50 2.64
C THR A 9 -13.51 18.30 2.87
N GLY A 10 -12.96 17.07 2.88
CA GLY A 10 -13.71 15.82 2.94
C GLY A 10 -14.29 15.35 1.62
N LYS A 11 -14.20 16.14 0.55
CA LYS A 11 -14.62 15.77 -0.82
C LYS A 11 -13.52 14.95 -1.51
N TRP A 12 -13.88 14.25 -2.59
CA TRP A 12 -12.95 13.56 -3.47
C TRP A 12 -12.43 14.48 -4.56
N SER A 13 -11.18 14.30 -4.97
CA SER A 13 -10.62 14.96 -6.15
C SER A 13 -11.32 14.47 -7.44
N ARG A 14 -11.07 15.12 -8.55
CA ARG A 14 -11.39 14.53 -9.86
C ARG A 14 -10.56 13.26 -10.03
N PRO A 15 -11.14 12.19 -10.64
CA PRO A 15 -10.36 10.99 -10.99
C PRO A 15 -9.24 11.35 -11.97
N GLU A 16 -8.05 10.80 -11.73
CA GLU A 16 -6.87 10.95 -12.57
C GLU A 16 -6.50 9.60 -13.15
N ASN A 17 -6.27 9.54 -14.47
CA ASN A 17 -5.82 8.34 -15.17
C ASN A 17 -4.38 8.03 -14.79
N LEU A 18 -4.04 6.76 -14.47
CA LEU A 18 -2.67 6.39 -14.11
C LEU A 18 -1.69 6.40 -15.29
N GLY A 19 -2.18 6.65 -16.50
CA GLY A 19 -1.36 6.77 -17.72
C GLY A 19 -1.07 5.45 -18.41
N GLU A 20 -0.38 5.54 -19.55
CA GLU A 20 -0.12 4.42 -20.47
C GLU A 20 0.84 3.36 -19.89
N ALA A 21 1.54 3.67 -18.82
CA ALA A 21 2.37 2.69 -18.11
C ALA A 21 1.53 1.61 -17.40
N VAL A 22 0.29 1.95 -17.04
CA VAL A 22 -0.66 1.06 -16.33
C VAL A 22 -1.86 0.73 -17.21
N ASN A 23 -2.45 1.73 -17.86
CA ASN A 23 -3.66 1.56 -18.67
C ASN A 23 -3.33 1.36 -20.15
N THR A 24 -4.07 0.49 -20.81
CA THR A 24 -3.99 0.22 -22.26
C THR A 24 -5.29 0.60 -22.97
N SER A 25 -5.44 0.18 -24.20
CA SER A 25 -6.72 0.22 -24.92
C SER A 25 -7.66 -0.94 -24.56
N GLY A 26 -7.16 -1.94 -23.81
CA GLY A 26 -7.92 -3.03 -23.25
C GLY A 26 -8.54 -2.68 -21.90
N ASP A 27 -8.88 -3.71 -21.16
CA ASP A 27 -9.47 -3.59 -19.83
C ASP A 27 -8.42 -3.88 -18.73
N GLU A 28 -8.26 -2.96 -17.80
CA GLU A 28 -7.49 -3.13 -16.58
C GLU A 28 -8.45 -3.19 -15.38
N GLY A 29 -8.36 -4.26 -14.60
CA GLY A 29 -9.27 -4.52 -13.49
C GLY A 29 -8.59 -4.96 -12.19
N CYS A 30 -9.40 -5.18 -11.18
CA CYS A 30 -8.99 -5.70 -9.86
C CYS A 30 -7.74 -5.02 -9.27
N PRO A 31 -7.64 -3.67 -9.27
CA PRO A 31 -6.46 -3.01 -8.76
C PRO A 31 -6.27 -3.25 -7.26
N PHE A 32 -5.09 -3.69 -6.86
CA PHE A 32 -4.67 -3.84 -5.48
C PHE A 32 -3.41 -3.01 -5.23
N MET A 33 -3.56 -1.92 -4.48
CA MET A 33 -2.43 -1.14 -3.98
C MET A 33 -1.91 -1.79 -2.71
N HIS A 34 -0.65 -2.24 -2.73
CA HIS A 34 -0.03 -2.80 -1.54
C HIS A 34 0.17 -1.74 -0.45
N ALA A 35 0.27 -2.18 0.79
CA ALA A 35 0.40 -1.30 1.95
C ALA A 35 1.71 -0.48 2.00
N ASP A 36 2.68 -0.76 1.13
CA ASP A 36 3.87 0.06 0.93
C ASP A 36 3.56 1.40 0.21
N ASN A 37 2.36 1.53 -0.37
CA ASN A 37 1.91 2.67 -1.16
C ASN A 37 2.80 2.99 -2.38
N GLU A 38 3.56 2.00 -2.84
CA GLU A 38 4.47 2.10 -3.98
C GLU A 38 4.20 1.04 -5.05
N THR A 39 3.57 -0.11 -4.69
CA THR A 39 3.38 -1.25 -5.59
C THR A 39 1.90 -1.49 -5.87
N LEU A 40 1.53 -1.43 -7.14
CA LEU A 40 0.19 -1.71 -7.65
C LEU A 40 0.19 -3.05 -8.37
N TYR A 41 -0.74 -3.93 -8.02
CA TYR A 41 -1.08 -5.15 -8.76
C TYR A 41 -2.45 -5.01 -9.41
N PHE A 42 -2.62 -5.59 -10.59
CA PHE A 42 -3.89 -5.52 -11.32
C PHE A 42 -3.94 -6.62 -12.39
N ASN A 43 -5.10 -6.87 -12.94
CA ASN A 43 -5.25 -7.71 -14.12
C ASN A 43 -5.46 -6.87 -15.38
N SER A 44 -5.07 -7.41 -16.52
CA SER A 44 -5.24 -6.76 -17.82
C SER A 44 -5.34 -7.76 -18.96
N ASN A 45 -6.15 -7.42 -19.97
CA ASN A 45 -6.21 -8.10 -21.25
C ASN A 45 -5.56 -7.27 -22.39
N GLY A 46 -5.05 -6.08 -22.07
CA GLY A 46 -4.45 -5.18 -23.06
C GLY A 46 -2.92 -5.18 -23.05
N HIS A 47 -2.29 -5.55 -21.94
CA HIS A 47 -0.84 -5.77 -21.88
C HIS A 47 -0.45 -7.14 -22.45
N PRO A 48 0.77 -7.32 -23.00
CA PRO A 48 1.24 -8.62 -23.48
C PRO A 48 1.26 -9.67 -22.37
N GLY A 49 0.58 -10.79 -22.59
CA GLY A 49 0.39 -11.83 -21.58
C GLY A 49 0.35 -13.24 -22.17
N TYR A 50 -0.07 -14.22 -21.36
CA TYR A 50 -0.17 -15.64 -21.72
C TYR A 50 -1.62 -16.05 -22.05
N GLY A 51 -2.59 -15.54 -21.26
CA GLY A 51 -4.02 -15.80 -21.39
C GLY A 51 -4.78 -14.63 -22.00
N MET A 52 -6.09 -14.63 -21.80
CA MET A 52 -6.93 -13.50 -22.17
C MET A 52 -6.77 -12.37 -21.14
N THR A 53 -6.69 -12.71 -19.86
CA THR A 53 -6.52 -11.79 -18.74
C THR A 53 -5.41 -12.29 -17.83
N ASP A 54 -4.35 -11.52 -17.70
CA ASP A 54 -3.19 -11.85 -16.88
C ASP A 54 -3.01 -10.86 -15.72
N LEU A 55 -2.22 -11.25 -14.72
CA LEU A 55 -1.83 -10.42 -13.59
C LEU A 55 -0.53 -9.67 -13.87
N PHE A 56 -0.56 -8.39 -13.56
CA PHE A 56 0.56 -7.46 -13.73
C PHE A 56 0.87 -6.74 -12.43
N PHE A 57 2.07 -6.16 -12.36
CA PHE A 57 2.41 -5.19 -11.34
C PHE A 57 3.09 -3.97 -11.96
N SER A 58 2.99 -2.85 -11.25
CA SER A 58 3.73 -1.62 -11.56
C SER A 58 4.18 -0.96 -10.27
N LYS A 59 5.31 -0.28 -10.31
CA LYS A 59 5.85 0.50 -9.18
C LYS A 59 5.71 1.99 -9.42
N LYS A 60 5.34 2.70 -8.39
CA LYS A 60 5.22 4.15 -8.40
C LYS A 60 6.62 4.78 -8.51
N VAL A 61 6.80 5.69 -9.46
CA VAL A 61 8.02 6.49 -9.61
C VAL A 61 7.93 7.76 -8.79
N ASN A 62 6.75 8.41 -8.84
CA ASN A 62 6.36 9.59 -8.07
C ASN A 62 4.83 9.66 -7.99
N ASP A 63 4.28 10.74 -7.44
CA ASP A 63 2.83 10.84 -7.21
C ASP A 63 1.96 10.78 -8.49
N SER A 64 2.54 11.02 -9.65
CA SER A 64 1.81 11.07 -10.93
C SER A 64 2.34 10.10 -12.00
N SER A 65 3.38 9.31 -11.72
CA SER A 65 3.98 8.43 -12.73
C SER A 65 4.32 7.05 -12.17
N TRP A 66 4.25 6.07 -13.06
CA TRP A 66 4.40 4.65 -12.79
C TRP A 66 5.44 4.03 -13.74
N VAL A 67 6.10 2.98 -13.30
CA VAL A 67 6.90 2.12 -14.16
C VAL A 67 5.96 1.37 -15.11
N VAL A 68 6.40 1.10 -16.33
CA VAL A 68 5.62 0.26 -17.27
C VAL A 68 5.26 -1.05 -16.60
N ALA A 69 4.00 -1.44 -16.70
CA ALA A 69 3.50 -2.66 -16.08
C ALA A 69 4.25 -3.90 -16.59
N GLU A 70 4.59 -4.79 -15.67
CA GLU A 70 5.27 -6.05 -15.94
C GLU A 70 4.37 -7.23 -15.60
N ASN A 71 4.36 -8.24 -16.47
CA ASN A 71 3.63 -9.48 -16.28
C ASN A 71 4.24 -10.31 -15.14
N LEU A 72 3.41 -10.84 -14.22
CA LEU A 72 3.89 -11.67 -13.10
C LEU A 72 4.48 -13.02 -13.57
N GLY A 73 4.20 -13.43 -14.80
CA GLY A 73 4.78 -14.59 -15.43
C GLY A 73 4.26 -15.93 -14.88
N TYR A 74 4.73 -17.01 -15.54
CA TYR A 74 4.45 -18.37 -15.09
C TYR A 74 5.14 -18.66 -13.74
N PRO A 75 4.53 -19.42 -12.83
CA PRO A 75 3.25 -20.15 -12.95
C PRO A 75 2.01 -19.35 -12.51
N ILE A 76 2.15 -18.06 -12.18
CA ILE A 76 1.03 -17.22 -11.72
C ILE A 76 0.08 -16.96 -12.88
N ASN A 77 0.62 -16.49 -14.00
CA ASN A 77 -0.10 -16.33 -15.24
C ASN A 77 0.03 -17.60 -16.10
N THR A 78 -1.09 -18.04 -16.65
CA THR A 78 -1.21 -19.23 -17.51
C THR A 78 -2.02 -18.87 -18.75
N ILE A 79 -2.39 -19.88 -19.55
CA ILE A 79 -3.33 -19.70 -20.68
C ILE A 79 -4.79 -19.42 -20.23
N ASP A 80 -5.11 -19.69 -18.97
CA ASP A 80 -6.40 -19.42 -18.37
C ASP A 80 -6.46 -17.97 -17.86
N ASP A 81 -7.67 -17.47 -17.57
CA ASP A 81 -7.87 -16.14 -17.03
C ASP A 81 -7.48 -16.05 -15.55
N GLN A 82 -6.72 -15.05 -15.21
CA GLN A 82 -6.37 -14.72 -13.83
C GLN A 82 -7.21 -13.52 -13.36
N GLY A 83 -7.88 -13.71 -12.21
CA GLY A 83 -8.79 -12.73 -11.63
C GLY A 83 -8.11 -11.69 -10.76
N SER A 84 -8.31 -11.78 -9.46
CA SER A 84 -7.80 -10.82 -8.49
C SER A 84 -6.58 -11.36 -7.75
N LEU A 85 -5.65 -10.47 -7.41
CA LEU A 85 -4.49 -10.77 -6.58
C LEU A 85 -4.45 -9.81 -5.39
N ILE A 86 -4.16 -10.33 -4.20
CA ILE A 86 -3.74 -9.52 -3.06
C ILE A 86 -2.38 -10.03 -2.55
N VAL A 87 -1.58 -9.13 -1.98
CA VAL A 87 -0.27 -9.46 -1.42
C VAL A 87 -0.27 -9.09 0.06
N ALA A 88 0.19 -10.03 0.89
CA ALA A 88 0.29 -9.83 2.33
C ALA A 88 1.31 -8.74 2.70
N ALA A 89 1.19 -8.20 3.91
CA ALA A 89 2.08 -7.16 4.43
C ALA A 89 3.55 -7.59 4.52
N ASP A 90 3.82 -8.92 4.52
CA ASP A 90 5.19 -9.48 4.47
C ASP A 90 5.91 -9.19 3.15
N GLY A 91 5.16 -8.79 2.11
CA GLY A 91 5.65 -8.55 0.76
C GLY A 91 6.07 -9.80 0.01
N LYS A 92 5.74 -11.00 0.51
CA LYS A 92 6.20 -12.28 -0.05
C LYS A 92 5.06 -13.18 -0.48
N THR A 93 3.98 -13.22 0.30
CA THR A 93 2.86 -14.12 0.09
C THR A 93 1.76 -13.44 -0.71
N GLY A 94 1.45 -13.99 -1.88
CA GLY A 94 0.32 -13.60 -2.72
C GLY A 94 -0.85 -14.56 -2.56
N TYR A 95 -2.08 -14.04 -2.70
CA TYR A 95 -3.31 -14.82 -2.73
C TYR A 95 -4.12 -14.42 -3.97
N TYR A 96 -4.63 -15.40 -4.69
CA TYR A 96 -5.47 -15.18 -5.85
C TYR A 96 -6.63 -16.17 -5.88
N ALA A 97 -7.70 -15.82 -6.59
CA ALA A 97 -8.84 -16.68 -6.79
C ALA A 97 -8.73 -17.37 -8.15
N SER A 98 -8.94 -18.69 -8.18
CA SER A 98 -8.93 -19.49 -9.40
C SER A 98 -9.90 -20.67 -9.29
N ASP A 99 -10.41 -21.11 -10.42
CA ASP A 99 -11.17 -22.33 -10.61
C ASP A 99 -10.32 -23.48 -11.20
N GLY A 100 -9.04 -23.49 -10.88
CA GLY A 100 -8.09 -24.51 -11.32
C GLY A 100 -8.56 -25.95 -11.10
N ALA A 101 -7.85 -26.91 -11.69
CA ALA A 101 -8.28 -28.32 -11.76
C ALA A 101 -8.53 -29.00 -10.39
N ASP A 102 -7.97 -28.45 -9.32
CA ASP A 102 -8.12 -28.92 -7.94
C ASP A 102 -9.15 -28.10 -7.11
N SER A 103 -9.79 -27.09 -7.73
CA SER A 103 -10.83 -26.29 -7.07
C SER A 103 -12.08 -27.12 -6.77
N LYS A 104 -12.79 -26.74 -5.69
CA LYS A 104 -14.00 -27.44 -5.22
C LYS A 104 -15.25 -26.56 -5.40
N GLY A 105 -15.96 -26.79 -6.49
CA GLY A 105 -17.27 -26.18 -6.71
C GLY A 105 -17.27 -24.73 -7.18
N GLY A 106 -16.17 -24.22 -7.69
CA GLY A 106 -16.00 -22.87 -8.24
C GLY A 106 -14.65 -22.28 -7.90
N LEU A 107 -14.59 -20.96 -7.67
CA LEU A 107 -13.34 -20.28 -7.31
C LEU A 107 -12.88 -20.63 -5.88
N ASP A 108 -11.66 -21.11 -5.75
CA ASP A 108 -10.96 -21.28 -4.48
C ASP A 108 -9.84 -20.26 -4.34
N ILE A 109 -9.38 -20.02 -3.10
CA ILE A 109 -8.27 -19.10 -2.81
C ILE A 109 -6.97 -19.90 -2.76
N TYR A 110 -6.06 -19.54 -3.63
CA TYR A 110 -4.71 -20.09 -3.69
C TYR A 110 -3.70 -19.12 -3.10
N SER A 111 -2.65 -19.65 -2.47
CA SER A 111 -1.52 -18.86 -2.00
C SER A 111 -0.23 -19.29 -2.68
N PHE A 112 0.65 -18.35 -2.93
CA PHE A 112 1.97 -18.59 -3.53
C PHE A 112 3.01 -17.61 -3.00
N GLN A 113 4.29 -17.92 -3.22
CA GLN A 113 5.38 -17.00 -2.91
C GLN A 113 5.73 -16.18 -4.14
N LEU A 114 5.69 -14.83 -4.00
CA LEU A 114 6.13 -13.94 -5.06
C LEU A 114 7.63 -14.09 -5.30
N ARG A 115 8.04 -14.03 -6.56
CA ARG A 115 9.44 -13.87 -6.95
C ARG A 115 10.01 -12.58 -6.35
N GLU A 116 11.30 -12.55 -6.05
CA GLU A 116 11.92 -11.41 -5.35
C GLU A 116 11.81 -10.09 -6.11
N ASP A 117 11.92 -10.13 -7.44
CA ASP A 117 11.86 -8.98 -8.34
C ASP A 117 10.51 -8.27 -8.38
N VAL A 118 9.42 -9.01 -8.13
CA VAL A 118 8.04 -8.48 -8.15
C VAL A 118 7.49 -8.17 -6.76
N ARG A 119 8.28 -8.35 -5.72
CA ARG A 119 7.85 -8.10 -4.33
C ARG A 119 7.71 -6.62 -4.04
N PRO A 120 6.65 -6.24 -3.29
CA PRO A 120 6.55 -4.93 -2.67
C PRO A 120 7.50 -4.84 -1.46
N LEU A 121 7.63 -3.66 -0.88
CA LEU A 121 8.33 -3.50 0.38
C LEU A 121 7.52 -4.15 1.51
N LYS A 122 8.20 -4.92 2.37
CA LYS A 122 7.59 -5.39 3.63
C LYS A 122 7.10 -4.18 4.43
N THR A 123 5.90 -4.28 4.99
CA THR A 123 5.31 -3.24 5.82
C THR A 123 5.03 -3.74 7.23
N LEU A 124 5.02 -2.82 8.18
CA LEU A 124 4.66 -3.07 9.57
C LEU A 124 3.59 -2.08 10.03
N TRP A 125 2.83 -2.51 11.03
CA TRP A 125 1.91 -1.65 11.76
C TRP A 125 2.70 -0.76 12.72
N VAL A 126 2.49 0.55 12.59
CA VAL A 126 2.98 1.56 13.53
C VAL A 126 1.78 2.15 14.24
N LYS A 127 1.77 2.06 15.54
CA LYS A 127 0.68 2.53 16.39
C LYS A 127 1.19 3.36 17.54
N GLY A 128 0.34 4.21 18.08
CA GLY A 128 0.67 5.00 19.25
C GLY A 128 -0.49 5.88 19.70
N LYS A 129 -0.18 6.76 20.62
CA LYS A 129 -1.15 7.68 21.21
C LYS A 129 -0.56 9.07 21.34
N VAL A 130 -1.28 10.06 20.83
CA VAL A 130 -1.01 11.47 21.11
C VAL A 130 -1.79 11.89 22.36
N PHE A 131 -1.11 12.44 23.36
CA PHE A 131 -1.73 12.81 24.63
C PHE A 131 -1.12 14.07 25.24
N ASP A 132 -1.86 14.75 26.06
CA ASP A 132 -1.40 15.88 26.87
C ASP A 132 -0.49 15.39 28.01
N LYS A 133 0.77 15.83 28.02
CA LYS A 133 1.77 15.38 29.00
C LYS A 133 1.43 15.72 30.45
N LYS A 134 0.59 16.73 30.69
CA LYS A 134 0.22 17.14 32.05
C LYS A 134 -0.98 16.37 32.58
N THR A 135 -1.97 16.10 31.71
CA THR A 135 -3.24 15.49 32.10
C THR A 135 -3.35 14.02 31.74
N ASN A 136 -2.46 13.49 30.88
CA ASN A 136 -2.55 12.17 30.24
C ASN A 136 -3.81 11.97 29.38
N ALA A 137 -4.58 13.02 29.13
CA ALA A 137 -5.75 12.95 28.27
C ALA A 137 -5.34 12.79 26.81
N GLY A 138 -6.02 11.90 26.09
CA GLY A 138 -5.84 11.74 24.65
C GLY A 138 -6.14 13.03 23.88
N LEU A 139 -5.37 13.28 22.83
CA LEU A 139 -5.46 14.50 22.04
C LEU A 139 -5.73 14.17 20.57
N PRO A 140 -6.99 14.34 20.07
CA PRO A 140 -7.27 14.28 18.64
C PRO A 140 -6.36 15.24 17.87
N SER A 141 -5.48 14.74 17.03
CA SER A 141 -4.42 15.49 16.39
C SER A 141 -4.15 15.02 14.96
N ALA A 142 -3.63 15.91 14.11
CA ALA A 142 -3.08 15.52 12.83
C ALA A 142 -1.64 15.01 13.04
N VAL A 143 -1.36 13.81 12.50
CA VAL A 143 -0.04 13.19 12.51
C VAL A 143 0.45 13.10 11.07
N GLU A 144 1.66 13.57 10.82
CA GLU A 144 2.33 13.52 9.54
C GLU A 144 3.59 12.65 9.66
N LEU A 145 3.74 11.72 8.73
CA LEU A 145 4.87 10.80 8.65
C LEU A 145 5.64 11.05 7.36
N THR A 146 6.91 11.38 7.49
CA THR A 146 7.78 11.75 6.38
C THR A 146 8.97 10.79 6.33
N ASP A 147 9.34 10.30 5.16
CA ASP A 147 10.59 9.58 4.93
C ASP A 147 11.75 10.58 5.07
N ILE A 148 12.64 10.36 6.03
CA ILE A 148 13.75 11.28 6.31
C ILE A 148 14.71 11.38 5.14
N LYS A 149 14.95 10.29 4.43
CA LYS A 149 15.91 10.23 3.32
C LYS A 149 15.44 11.03 2.11
N THR A 150 14.16 10.93 1.77
CA THR A 150 13.61 11.57 0.57
C THR A 150 12.90 12.89 0.85
N GLY A 151 12.53 13.16 2.10
CA GLY A 151 11.70 14.29 2.48
C GLY A 151 10.24 14.16 2.08
N ASN A 152 9.83 13.03 1.51
CA ASN A 152 8.47 12.82 1.04
C ASN A 152 7.52 12.55 2.20
N LEU A 153 6.39 13.25 2.19
CA LEU A 153 5.26 12.95 3.08
C LEU A 153 4.62 11.63 2.64
N LEU A 154 4.72 10.60 3.48
CA LEU A 154 4.19 9.27 3.20
C LEU A 154 2.75 9.09 3.68
N SER A 155 2.41 9.70 4.80
CA SER A 155 1.09 9.56 5.40
C SER A 155 0.72 10.79 6.23
N LYS A 156 -0.55 11.18 6.10
CA LYS A 156 -1.18 12.18 6.97
C LYS A 156 -2.47 11.58 7.53
N ILE A 157 -2.46 11.33 8.81
CA ILE A 157 -3.56 10.67 9.51
C ILE A 157 -4.13 11.59 10.58
N GLN A 158 -5.42 11.40 10.88
CA GLN A 158 -6.09 12.00 12.02
C GLN A 158 -6.22 10.92 13.08
N THR A 159 -5.76 11.19 14.31
CA THR A 159 -5.99 10.30 15.45
C THR A 159 -7.48 10.23 15.79
N ASP A 160 -7.89 9.19 16.49
CA ASP A 160 -9.24 9.10 17.05
C ASP A 160 -9.48 10.10 18.21
N GLU A 161 -10.66 10.04 18.81
CA GLU A 161 -11.06 10.92 19.93
C GLU A 161 -10.20 10.75 21.18
N ASP A 162 -9.62 9.56 21.36
CA ASP A 162 -8.71 9.22 22.46
C ASP A 162 -7.24 9.47 22.12
N GLY A 163 -6.96 10.03 20.94
CA GLY A 163 -5.61 10.32 20.45
C GLY A 163 -4.86 9.12 19.87
N ASN A 164 -5.51 7.95 19.70
CA ASN A 164 -4.84 6.77 19.15
C ASN A 164 -4.72 6.88 17.62
N TYR A 165 -3.67 6.29 17.09
CA TYR A 165 -3.46 6.14 15.67
C TYR A 165 -2.88 4.77 15.31
N LEU A 166 -3.11 4.36 14.06
CA LEU A 166 -2.59 3.16 13.45
C LEU A 166 -2.31 3.43 11.98
N VAL A 167 -1.12 3.08 11.52
CA VAL A 167 -0.68 3.24 10.13
C VAL A 167 0.23 2.09 9.73
N THR A 168 0.26 1.74 8.46
CA THR A 168 1.24 0.81 7.89
C THR A 168 2.38 1.58 7.24
N LEU A 169 3.62 1.19 7.54
CA LEU A 169 4.81 1.82 6.97
C LEU A 169 5.80 0.76 6.47
N PRO A 170 6.48 1.01 5.33
CA PRO A 170 7.56 0.16 4.86
C PRO A 170 8.69 0.01 5.89
N VAL A 171 9.25 -1.19 6.02
CA VAL A 171 10.48 -1.41 6.76
C VAL A 171 11.70 -0.93 5.96
N GLY A 172 12.84 -0.81 6.61
CA GLY A 172 14.09 -0.40 5.95
C GLY A 172 14.23 1.11 5.75
N LYS A 173 13.37 1.92 6.38
CA LYS A 173 13.38 3.39 6.29
C LYS A 173 13.41 4.04 7.69
N ASP A 174 13.81 5.30 7.71
CA ASP A 174 13.74 6.18 8.88
C ASP A 174 12.65 7.23 8.68
N TYR A 175 11.88 7.50 9.72
CA TYR A 175 10.68 8.33 9.65
C TYR A 175 10.75 9.51 10.62
N ALA A 176 10.38 10.69 10.13
CA ALA A 176 10.01 11.81 10.96
C ALA A 176 8.52 11.73 11.29
N PHE A 177 8.21 11.86 12.56
CA PHE A 177 6.87 11.87 13.12
C PHE A 177 6.56 13.28 13.61
N ASN A 178 5.58 13.92 12.99
CA ASN A 178 5.21 15.29 13.28
C ASN A 178 3.76 15.35 13.75
N VAL A 179 3.51 16.04 14.86
CA VAL A 179 2.16 16.23 15.41
C VAL A 179 1.84 17.71 15.46
N ASN A 180 0.70 18.08 14.92
CA ASN A 180 0.18 19.43 14.97
C ASN A 180 -1.25 19.47 15.53
N ARG A 181 -1.44 20.32 16.55
CA ARG A 181 -2.75 20.60 17.14
C ARG A 181 -2.87 22.06 17.56
N LYS A 182 -3.98 22.70 17.22
CA LYS A 182 -4.25 24.08 17.62
C LYS A 182 -4.24 24.20 19.16
N GLY A 183 -3.50 25.15 19.69
CA GLY A 183 -3.37 25.41 21.13
C GLY A 183 -2.27 24.63 21.83
N TYR A 184 -1.50 23.80 21.12
CA TYR A 184 -0.34 23.08 21.62
C TYR A 184 0.92 23.46 20.83
N LEU A 185 2.08 23.23 21.44
CA LEU A 185 3.35 23.34 20.73
C LEU A 185 3.47 22.21 19.69
N PHE A 186 4.10 22.52 18.57
CA PHE A 186 4.48 21.53 17.57
C PHE A 186 5.38 20.48 18.21
N TYR A 187 5.06 19.20 17.96
CA TYR A 187 5.90 18.08 18.38
C TYR A 187 6.48 17.37 17.16
N SER A 188 7.76 17.08 17.23
CA SER A 188 8.46 16.30 16.21
C SER A 188 9.41 15.32 16.87
N ASP A 189 9.45 14.10 16.36
CA ASP A 189 10.39 13.06 16.76
C ASP A 189 10.73 12.19 15.55
N ASN A 190 11.72 11.31 15.70
CA ASN A 190 12.16 10.39 14.66
C ASN A 190 12.19 8.98 15.19
N PHE A 191 11.87 8.02 14.32
CA PHE A 191 12.04 6.61 14.61
C PHE A 191 12.54 5.83 13.40
N SER A 192 13.14 4.67 13.63
CA SER A 192 13.76 3.84 12.60
C SER A 192 13.06 2.48 12.50
N LEU A 193 12.71 2.08 11.28
CA LEU A 193 12.32 0.71 10.94
C LEU A 193 13.38 -0.03 10.12
N GLN A 194 14.62 0.49 10.07
CA GLN A 194 15.74 -0.06 9.29
C GLN A 194 16.08 -1.52 9.64
N LYS A 195 16.06 -1.85 10.93
CA LYS A 195 16.47 -3.17 11.45
C LYS A 195 15.31 -3.97 12.02
N LYS A 196 14.08 -3.59 11.74
CA LYS A 196 12.90 -4.27 12.26
C LYS A 196 12.61 -5.53 11.44
N ASN A 197 12.98 -6.69 11.98
CA ASN A 197 12.85 -7.98 11.27
C ASN A 197 11.63 -8.80 11.71
N ASP A 198 11.10 -8.54 12.90
CA ASP A 198 9.89 -9.22 13.39
C ASP A 198 8.61 -8.57 12.84
N ASP A 199 7.49 -9.27 12.99
CA ASP A 199 6.17 -8.82 12.51
C ASP A 199 5.36 -8.10 13.61
N SER A 200 6.00 -7.77 14.73
CA SER A 200 5.34 -7.07 15.82
C SER A 200 5.08 -5.59 15.46
N ALA A 201 3.95 -5.06 15.91
CA ALA A 201 3.63 -3.65 15.74
C ALA A 201 4.69 -2.77 16.44
N PHE A 202 5.11 -1.71 15.76
CA PHE A 202 5.99 -0.68 16.33
C PHE A 202 5.16 0.36 17.09
N VAL A 203 5.57 0.73 18.28
CA VAL A 203 4.83 1.69 19.14
C VAL A 203 5.60 3.00 19.24
N VAL A 204 4.93 4.10 18.91
CA VAL A 204 5.44 5.48 19.04
C VAL A 204 4.41 6.31 19.81
N ASN A 205 4.76 6.77 21.02
CA ASN A 205 3.91 7.59 21.89
C ASN A 205 4.53 8.95 22.18
#